data_b49472490a41fdffc87de15978df3b50
#
_entry.id   b49472490a41fdffc87de15978df3b50
#
_cell.length_a   1.000
_cell.length_b   1.000
_cell.length_c   1.000
_cell.angle_alpha   90.00
_cell.angle_beta   90.00
_cell.angle_gamma   90.00
#
_symmetry.space_group_name_H-M   'P 1'
#
loop_
_entity.id
_entity.type
_entity.pdbx_description
1 polymer ?
#
loop_
_entity_poly.entity_id
_entity_poly.type
_entity_poly.pdbx_seq_one_letter_code
_entity_poly.pdbx_strand_id
1 'polypeptide(L)'
;YINILSATRLFNSPKLYSTFLIWMLSRLFETLPEVGDLEKPKFVFFFDEAHLLFNDASKLFLEKVEQVVRLIRSKGVGIYFITQNPQDLPESVLAQLGNRVQHALRAYTPKEMKAIKAAAQSFRPNPEFDTETVLTELGTGEALVSFLNEKGQPSVVERSYILSPQSSFDLLNESEQLALITSSPFHQKYAVRVD
;
A
#
# COMPACT_ATOMS: atom_id res chain seq x y z
N TYR A 1 -16.97 7.79 1.57
CA TYR A 1 -16.72 7.41 2.97
C TYR A 1 -15.28 6.94 3.14
N ILE A 2 -14.67 7.28 4.28
CA ILE A 2 -13.37 6.75 4.71
C ILE A 2 -13.67 5.72 5.81
N ASN A 3 -13.16 4.50 5.64
CA ASN A 3 -13.31 3.42 6.61
C ASN A 3 -11.93 3.05 7.12
N ILE A 4 -11.75 2.95 8.42
CA ILE A 4 -10.51 2.56 9.06
C ILE A 4 -10.72 1.23 9.77
N LEU A 5 -10.00 0.20 9.33
CA LEU A 5 -9.94 -1.07 10.02
C LEU A 5 -8.80 -1.05 11.02
N SER A 6 -9.14 -0.91 12.31
CA SER A 6 -8.14 -1.03 13.36
C SER A 6 -7.78 -2.49 13.58
N ALA A 7 -6.57 -2.86 13.17
CA ALA A 7 -6.08 -4.24 13.24
C ALA A 7 -5.08 -4.49 14.40
N THR A 8 -5.01 -3.59 15.37
CA THR A 8 -4.00 -3.59 16.46
C THR A 8 -3.93 -4.94 17.20
N ARG A 9 -5.08 -5.58 17.41
CA ARG A 9 -5.13 -6.90 18.06
C ARG A 9 -4.66 -8.04 17.16
N LEU A 10 -4.81 -7.88 15.84
CA LEU A 10 -4.42 -8.88 14.84
C LEU A 10 -2.91 -8.87 14.58
N PHE A 11 -2.23 -7.74 14.80
CA PHE A 11 -0.77 -7.63 14.63
C PHE A 11 0.01 -8.61 15.52
N ASN A 12 -0.53 -8.96 16.69
CA ASN A 12 0.07 -9.96 17.57
C ASN A 12 -0.09 -11.41 17.05
N SER A 13 -0.82 -11.60 15.96
CA SER A 13 -1.08 -12.90 15.34
C SER A 13 -0.97 -12.80 13.82
N PRO A 14 0.23 -12.72 13.24
CA PRO A 14 0.43 -12.45 11.81
C PRO A 14 -0.31 -13.41 10.89
N LYS A 15 -0.39 -14.70 11.24
CA LYS A 15 -1.15 -15.70 10.46
C LYS A 15 -2.65 -15.40 10.44
N LEU A 16 -3.21 -14.97 11.57
CA LEU A 16 -4.63 -14.61 11.65
C LEU A 16 -4.91 -13.33 10.84
N TYR A 17 -4.01 -12.34 10.96
CA TYR A 17 -4.08 -11.10 10.19
C TYR A 17 -4.08 -11.39 8.68
N SER A 18 -3.10 -12.16 8.21
CA SER A 18 -2.99 -12.54 6.80
C SER A 18 -4.22 -13.31 6.30
N THR A 19 -4.71 -14.26 7.11
CA THR A 19 -5.91 -15.06 6.77
C THR A 19 -7.15 -14.17 6.65
N PHE A 20 -7.32 -13.24 7.58
CA PHE A 20 -8.44 -12.30 7.55
C PHE A 20 -8.39 -11.41 6.31
N LEU A 21 -7.21 -10.84 6.00
CA LEU A 21 -7.07 -9.94 4.85
C LEU A 21 -7.29 -10.65 3.53
N ILE A 22 -6.78 -11.88 3.36
CA ILE A 22 -7.02 -12.63 2.13
C ILE A 22 -8.47 -13.03 1.98
N TRP A 23 -9.13 -13.41 3.08
CA TRP A 23 -10.56 -13.67 3.07
C TRP A 23 -11.33 -12.42 2.64
N MET A 24 -11.03 -11.27 3.22
CA MET A 24 -11.67 -10.00 2.88
C MET A 24 -11.47 -9.63 1.41
N LEU A 25 -10.22 -9.67 0.91
CA LEU A 25 -9.91 -9.39 -0.48
C LEU A 25 -10.58 -10.37 -1.45
N SER A 26 -10.59 -11.67 -1.10
CA SER A 26 -11.25 -12.69 -1.92
C SER A 26 -12.75 -12.47 -1.98
N ARG A 27 -13.38 -12.15 -0.85
CA ARG A 27 -14.82 -11.85 -0.81
C ARG A 27 -15.17 -10.61 -1.63
N LEU A 28 -14.36 -9.57 -1.55
CA LEU A 28 -14.54 -8.38 -2.40
C LEU A 28 -14.38 -8.73 -3.88
N PHE A 29 -13.35 -9.49 -4.22
CA PHE A 29 -13.14 -9.93 -5.59
C PHE A 29 -14.31 -10.76 -6.15
N GLU A 30 -14.88 -11.64 -5.33
CA GLU A 30 -16.02 -12.48 -5.71
C GLU A 30 -17.33 -11.70 -5.82
N THR A 31 -17.57 -10.72 -4.92
CA THR A 31 -18.86 -10.05 -4.80
C THR A 31 -18.98 -8.79 -5.64
N LEU A 32 -17.87 -8.14 -5.96
CA LEU A 32 -17.91 -6.94 -6.79
C LEU A 32 -18.15 -7.29 -8.27
N PRO A 33 -19.02 -6.54 -8.96
CA PRO A 33 -19.26 -6.74 -10.38
C PRO A 33 -18.03 -6.31 -11.21
N GLU A 34 -17.89 -6.92 -12.38
CA GLU A 34 -16.96 -6.39 -13.40
C GLU A 34 -17.49 -5.04 -13.91
N VAL A 35 -16.63 -4.03 -13.90
CA VAL A 35 -16.96 -2.67 -14.32
C VAL A 35 -16.07 -2.14 -15.44
N GLY A 36 -15.08 -2.94 -15.85
CA GLY A 36 -14.11 -2.56 -16.85
C GLY A 36 -13.12 -1.50 -16.36
N ASP A 37 -12.51 -0.79 -17.30
CA ASP A 37 -11.58 0.31 -17.01
C ASP A 37 -12.34 1.60 -16.74
N LEU A 38 -12.35 2.03 -15.50
CA LEU A 38 -12.93 3.29 -15.05
C LEU A 38 -11.83 4.36 -14.97
N GLU A 39 -12.18 5.62 -15.24
CA GLU A 39 -11.27 6.75 -15.03
C GLU A 39 -10.83 6.89 -13.55
N LYS A 40 -11.72 6.56 -12.62
CA LYS A 40 -11.46 6.58 -11.18
C LYS A 40 -11.97 5.31 -10.52
N PRO A 41 -11.22 4.75 -9.57
CA PRO A 41 -11.67 3.59 -8.82
C PRO A 41 -12.91 3.93 -7.98
N LYS A 42 -13.84 2.98 -7.86
CA LYS A 42 -15.01 3.09 -6.96
C LYS A 42 -14.64 2.86 -5.50
N PHE A 43 -13.60 2.11 -5.29
CA PHE A 43 -13.10 1.75 -3.96
C PHE A 43 -11.57 1.69 -3.97
N VAL A 44 -10.94 2.13 -2.88
CA VAL A 44 -9.48 2.12 -2.75
C VAL A 44 -9.10 1.50 -1.41
N PHE A 45 -8.15 0.57 -1.46
CA PHE A 45 -7.50 0.00 -0.30
C PHE A 45 -6.12 0.60 -0.08
N PHE A 46 -5.83 0.98 1.16
CA PHE A 46 -4.50 1.30 1.64
C PHE A 46 -4.07 0.24 2.64
N PHE A 47 -3.03 -0.50 2.32
CA PHE A 47 -2.39 -1.45 3.21
C PHE A 47 -1.16 -0.80 3.81
N ASP A 48 -1.33 -0.28 5.02
CA ASP A 48 -0.22 0.23 5.80
C ASP A 48 0.58 -0.93 6.41
N GLU A 49 1.90 -0.73 6.59
CA GLU A 49 2.84 -1.78 7.01
C GLU A 49 2.67 -3.07 6.18
N ALA A 50 2.67 -2.91 4.85
CA ALA A 50 2.36 -3.99 3.92
C ALA A 50 3.27 -5.24 4.07
N HIS A 51 4.46 -5.08 4.67
CA HIS A 51 5.35 -6.19 5.00
C HIS A 51 4.67 -7.26 5.87
N LEU A 52 3.73 -6.87 6.74
CA LEU A 52 2.99 -7.80 7.59
C LEU A 52 2.09 -8.76 6.83
N LEU A 53 1.70 -8.40 5.60
CA LEU A 53 0.95 -9.29 4.71
C LEU A 53 1.82 -10.44 4.20
N PHE A 54 3.10 -10.18 4.00
CA PHE A 54 3.98 -11.07 3.24
C PHE A 54 4.97 -11.81 4.13
N ASN A 55 5.19 -11.35 5.37
CA ASN A 55 6.04 -12.03 6.33
C ASN A 55 5.45 -13.40 6.70
N ASP A 56 6.25 -14.45 6.55
CA ASP A 56 5.87 -15.83 6.82
C ASP A 56 4.62 -16.32 6.04
N ALA A 57 4.30 -15.64 4.93
CA ALA A 57 3.16 -15.99 4.10
C ALA A 57 3.39 -17.32 3.37
N SER A 58 2.36 -18.16 3.35
CA SER A 58 2.40 -19.38 2.56
C SER A 58 2.43 -19.08 1.05
N LYS A 59 3.01 -19.98 0.26
CA LYS A 59 3.03 -19.84 -1.21
C LYS A 59 1.62 -19.66 -1.79
N LEU A 60 0.66 -20.43 -1.30
CA LEU A 60 -0.74 -20.33 -1.72
C LEU A 60 -1.33 -18.94 -1.40
N PHE A 61 -0.96 -18.36 -0.26
CA PHE A 61 -1.38 -17.01 0.10
C PHE A 61 -0.82 -15.97 -0.89
N LEU A 62 0.48 -16.04 -1.19
CA LEU A 62 1.13 -15.12 -2.13
C LEU A 62 0.50 -15.20 -3.52
N GLU A 63 0.28 -16.41 -4.04
CA GLU A 63 -0.39 -16.64 -5.32
C GLU A 63 -1.80 -16.02 -5.35
N LYS A 64 -2.54 -16.11 -4.24
CA LYS A 64 -3.88 -15.53 -4.15
C LYS A 64 -3.86 -14.01 -4.08
N VAL A 65 -2.96 -13.42 -3.30
CA VAL A 65 -2.79 -11.94 -3.26
C VAL A 65 -2.40 -11.43 -4.64
N GLU A 66 -1.44 -12.06 -5.30
CA GLU A 66 -1.01 -11.69 -6.64
C GLU A 66 -2.17 -11.75 -7.65
N GLN A 67 -2.95 -12.83 -7.62
CA GLN A 67 -4.13 -12.97 -8.46
C GLN A 67 -5.12 -11.83 -8.24
N VAL A 68 -5.42 -11.52 -6.97
CA VAL A 68 -6.37 -10.44 -6.62
C VAL A 68 -5.82 -9.09 -7.08
N VAL A 69 -4.57 -8.76 -6.76
CA VAL A 69 -3.94 -7.48 -7.14
C VAL A 69 -3.98 -7.28 -8.64
N ARG A 70 -3.70 -8.33 -9.42
CA ARG A 70 -3.70 -8.27 -10.88
C ARG A 70 -5.09 -8.03 -11.49
N LEU A 71 -6.12 -8.63 -10.91
CA LEU A 71 -7.45 -8.68 -11.51
C LEU A 71 -8.46 -7.68 -10.91
N ILE A 72 -8.20 -7.16 -9.71
CA ILE A 72 -9.20 -6.37 -8.97
C ILE A 72 -9.48 -5.00 -9.63
N ARG A 73 -8.59 -4.55 -10.50
CA ARG A 73 -8.78 -3.33 -11.27
C ARG A 73 -10.05 -3.39 -12.14
N SER A 74 -10.32 -4.54 -12.77
CA SER A 74 -11.53 -4.72 -13.59
C SER A 74 -12.83 -4.57 -12.80
N LYS A 75 -12.73 -4.65 -11.46
CA LYS A 75 -13.84 -4.43 -10.53
C LYS A 75 -13.90 -3.01 -9.98
N GLY A 76 -13.07 -2.11 -10.51
CA GLY A 76 -13.01 -0.72 -10.10
C GLY A 76 -12.37 -0.48 -8.75
N VAL A 77 -11.45 -1.33 -8.32
CA VAL A 77 -10.73 -1.22 -7.05
C VAL A 77 -9.28 -0.84 -7.27
N GLY A 78 -8.82 0.18 -6.56
CA GLY A 78 -7.41 0.54 -6.46
C GLY A 78 -6.79 -0.03 -5.18
N ILE A 79 -5.52 -0.43 -5.27
CA ILE A 79 -4.76 -0.92 -4.12
C ILE A 79 -3.48 -0.10 -3.98
N TYR A 80 -3.20 0.33 -2.75
CA TYR A 80 -1.96 0.97 -2.35
C TYR A 80 -1.28 0.14 -1.26
N PHE A 81 -0.02 -0.18 -1.47
CA PHE A 81 0.83 -0.78 -0.45
C PHE A 81 1.78 0.28 0.09
N ILE A 82 1.84 0.40 1.40
CA ILE A 82 2.73 1.32 2.11
C ILE A 82 3.68 0.48 2.94
N THR A 83 4.97 0.68 2.73
CA THR A 83 6.03 -0.04 3.44
C THR A 83 7.26 0.83 3.60
N GLN A 84 8.07 0.53 4.58
CA GLN A 84 9.35 1.22 4.83
C GLN A 84 10.47 0.73 3.92
N ASN A 85 10.34 -0.49 3.36
CA ASN A 85 11.33 -1.05 2.47
C ASN A 85 10.67 -1.69 1.24
N PRO A 86 11.03 -1.30 0.01
CA PRO A 86 10.47 -1.89 -1.21
C PRO A 86 10.66 -3.42 -1.31
N GLN A 87 11.71 -3.97 -0.69
CA GLN A 87 12.00 -5.40 -0.71
C GLN A 87 11.05 -6.23 0.17
N ASP A 88 10.22 -5.60 0.99
CA ASP A 88 9.23 -6.29 1.81
C ASP A 88 8.08 -6.87 0.98
N LEU A 89 7.89 -6.37 -0.23
CA LEU A 89 6.90 -6.90 -1.16
C LEU A 89 7.54 -7.92 -2.10
N PRO A 90 6.86 -9.06 -2.35
CA PRO A 90 7.31 -10.03 -3.34
C PRO A 90 7.45 -9.40 -4.74
N GLU A 91 8.45 -9.81 -5.50
CA GLU A 91 8.68 -9.31 -6.86
C GLU A 91 7.47 -9.49 -7.78
N SER A 92 6.73 -10.59 -7.61
CA SER A 92 5.52 -10.86 -8.38
C SER A 92 4.39 -9.86 -8.12
N VAL A 93 4.29 -9.34 -6.88
CA VAL A 93 3.37 -8.26 -6.51
C VAL A 93 3.90 -6.92 -7.02
N LEU A 94 5.17 -6.61 -6.80
CA LEU A 94 5.81 -5.38 -7.28
C LEU A 94 5.66 -5.19 -8.79
N ALA A 95 5.73 -6.29 -9.55
CA ALA A 95 5.55 -6.29 -11.00
C ALA A 95 4.15 -5.85 -11.47
N GLN A 96 3.15 -5.91 -10.58
CA GLN A 96 1.78 -5.45 -10.86
C GLN A 96 1.57 -3.97 -10.50
N LEU A 97 2.52 -3.36 -9.78
CA LEU A 97 2.41 -2.00 -9.27
C LEU A 97 3.15 -1.03 -10.19
N GLY A 98 2.42 -0.40 -11.09
CA GLY A 98 3.00 0.51 -12.08
C GLY A 98 3.23 1.94 -11.57
N ASN A 99 2.52 2.36 -10.52
CA ASN A 99 2.66 3.67 -9.90
C ASN A 99 3.53 3.57 -8.65
N ARG A 100 4.52 4.45 -8.50
CA ARG A 100 5.47 4.41 -7.40
C ARG A 100 5.75 5.80 -6.85
N VAL A 101 5.76 5.88 -5.53
CA VAL A 101 6.23 7.04 -4.76
C VAL A 101 7.24 6.51 -3.76
N GLN A 102 8.48 6.95 -3.86
CA GLN A 102 9.56 6.49 -3.01
C GLN A 102 10.22 7.67 -2.30
N HIS A 103 10.06 7.71 -0.99
CA HIS A 103 10.79 8.63 -0.13
C HIS A 103 12.25 8.20 0.07
N ALA A 104 13.05 9.06 0.70
CA ALA A 104 14.45 8.79 0.96
C ALA A 104 14.70 7.41 1.59
N LEU A 105 15.69 6.71 1.07
CA LEU A 105 16.26 5.54 1.72
C LEU A 105 17.64 5.89 2.28
N ARG A 106 17.96 5.37 3.44
CA ARG A 106 19.27 5.48 4.04
C ARG A 106 19.87 4.09 4.19
N ALA A 107 21.18 3.98 3.96
CA ALA A 107 21.87 2.71 4.09
C ALA A 107 23.09 2.87 4.99
N TYR A 108 23.15 2.00 5.97
CA TYR A 108 24.27 1.88 6.90
C TYR A 108 24.95 0.51 6.78
N THR A 109 24.34 -0.41 6.02
CA THR A 109 24.82 -1.77 5.83
C THR A 109 24.89 -2.14 4.34
N PRO A 110 25.75 -3.10 3.95
CA PRO A 110 25.78 -3.60 2.58
C PRO A 110 24.44 -4.17 2.07
N LYS A 111 23.62 -4.70 2.98
CA LYS A 111 22.28 -5.20 2.64
C LYS A 111 21.36 -4.05 2.24
N GLU A 112 21.38 -2.96 3.00
CA GLU A 112 20.59 -1.77 2.70
C GLU A 112 21.05 -1.07 1.42
N MET A 113 22.36 -1.03 1.16
CA MET A 113 22.88 -0.52 -0.11
C MET A 113 22.35 -1.30 -1.32
N LYS A 114 22.26 -2.63 -1.21
CA LYS A 114 21.65 -3.46 -2.27
C LYS A 114 20.16 -3.15 -2.44
N ALA A 115 19.43 -2.87 -1.35
CA ALA A 115 18.03 -2.49 -1.39
C ALA A 115 17.83 -1.15 -2.11
N ILE A 116 18.66 -0.14 -1.82
CA ILE A 116 18.65 1.16 -2.52
C ILE A 116 18.90 0.97 -4.02
N LYS A 117 19.91 0.21 -4.38
CA LYS A 117 20.22 -0.07 -5.78
C LYS A 117 19.07 -0.77 -6.50
N ALA A 118 18.46 -1.78 -5.88
CA ALA A 118 17.30 -2.46 -6.44
C ALA A 118 16.09 -1.52 -6.59
N ALA A 119 15.84 -0.66 -5.60
CA ALA A 119 14.80 0.35 -5.67
C ALA A 119 15.04 1.34 -6.82
N ALA A 120 16.25 1.87 -6.94
CA ALA A 120 16.62 2.79 -8.02
C ALA A 120 16.47 2.15 -9.41
N GLN A 121 16.91 0.91 -9.57
CA GLN A 121 16.81 0.16 -10.83
C GLN A 121 15.37 -0.19 -11.22
N SER A 122 14.43 -0.13 -10.28
CA SER A 122 13.02 -0.38 -10.55
C SER A 122 12.30 0.78 -11.23
N PHE A 123 12.91 1.95 -11.29
CA PHE A 123 12.39 3.12 -12.00
C PHE A 123 12.89 3.18 -13.44
N ARG A 124 12.10 3.80 -14.31
CA ARG A 124 12.59 4.21 -15.62
C ARG A 124 13.54 5.40 -15.41
N PRO A 125 14.84 5.25 -15.80
CA PRO A 125 15.87 6.22 -15.44
C PRO A 125 15.60 7.60 -16.05
N ASN A 126 15.96 8.64 -15.30
CA ASN A 126 15.99 10.01 -15.77
C ASN A 126 17.40 10.34 -16.26
N PRO A 127 17.56 10.90 -17.48
CA PRO A 127 18.88 11.26 -17.98
C PRO A 127 19.53 12.45 -17.26
N GLU A 128 18.75 13.22 -16.50
CA GLU A 128 19.21 14.45 -15.82
C GLU A 128 19.88 14.17 -14.47
N PHE A 129 19.64 12.98 -13.88
CA PHE A 129 20.24 12.64 -12.59
C PHE A 129 20.42 11.14 -12.39
N ASP A 130 21.32 10.77 -11.48
CA ASP A 130 21.49 9.40 -11.04
C ASP A 130 20.45 9.07 -9.96
N THR A 131 19.55 8.12 -10.26
CA THR A 131 18.43 7.76 -9.40
C THR A 131 18.88 7.21 -8.04
N GLU A 132 19.99 6.43 -8.02
CA GLU A 132 20.53 5.84 -6.78
C GLU A 132 21.05 6.94 -5.84
N THR A 133 21.81 7.87 -6.39
CA THR A 133 22.33 9.02 -5.64
C THR A 133 21.19 9.88 -5.08
N VAL A 134 20.27 10.30 -5.95
CA VAL A 134 19.15 11.16 -5.54
C VAL A 134 18.30 10.50 -4.46
N LEU A 135 18.05 9.18 -4.56
CA LEU A 135 17.26 8.43 -3.58
C LEU A 135 17.85 8.50 -2.17
N THR A 136 19.18 8.56 -2.05
CA THR A 136 19.86 8.70 -0.75
C THR A 136 19.93 10.15 -0.25
N GLU A 137 19.78 11.12 -1.13
CA GLU A 137 19.91 12.55 -0.82
C GLU A 137 18.57 13.27 -0.60
N LEU A 138 17.44 12.64 -0.92
CA LEU A 138 16.12 13.23 -0.72
C LEU A 138 15.95 13.79 0.70
N GLY A 139 15.43 14.99 0.78
CA GLY A 139 15.08 15.65 2.03
C GLY A 139 13.70 15.25 2.55
N THR A 140 13.35 15.81 3.71
CA THR A 140 12.02 15.66 4.29
C THR A 140 10.97 16.26 3.33
N GLY A 141 9.93 15.50 3.04
CA GLY A 141 8.86 15.93 2.13
C GLY A 141 9.20 15.78 0.65
N GLU A 142 10.36 15.23 0.30
CA GLU A 142 10.71 14.88 -1.07
C GLU A 142 10.48 13.40 -1.37
N ALA A 143 10.22 13.11 -2.62
CA ALA A 143 10.09 11.74 -3.12
C ALA A 143 10.52 11.64 -4.59
N LEU A 144 10.92 10.45 -4.99
CA LEU A 144 10.95 10.04 -6.38
C LEU A 144 9.58 9.48 -6.77
N VAL A 145 9.04 9.94 -7.88
CA VAL A 145 7.72 9.54 -8.37
C VAL A 145 7.81 9.01 -9.80
N SER A 146 7.02 8.00 -10.09
CA SER A 146 6.80 7.49 -11.43
C SER A 146 5.38 6.95 -11.53
N PHE A 147 4.62 7.46 -12.50
CA PHE A 147 3.23 7.07 -12.72
C PHE A 147 3.04 6.51 -14.11
N LEU A 148 2.05 5.65 -14.27
CA LEU A 148 1.67 5.13 -15.58
C LEU A 148 1.04 6.26 -16.42
N ASN A 149 1.48 6.35 -17.68
CA ASN A 149 0.81 7.17 -18.66
C ASN A 149 -0.47 6.48 -19.18
N GLU A 150 -1.20 7.14 -20.08
CA GLU A 150 -2.43 6.62 -20.70
C GLU A 150 -2.24 5.27 -21.42
N LYS A 151 -1.01 4.96 -21.84
CA LYS A 151 -0.65 3.70 -22.49
C LYS A 151 -0.22 2.61 -21.50
N GLY A 152 -0.33 2.87 -20.19
CA GLY A 152 0.09 1.93 -19.16
C GLY A 152 1.61 1.78 -19.01
N GLN A 153 2.40 2.72 -19.52
CA GLN A 153 3.86 2.70 -19.42
C GLN A 153 4.32 3.61 -18.27
N PRO A 154 5.29 3.18 -17.45
CA PRO A 154 5.86 4.03 -16.42
C PRO A 154 6.50 5.28 -17.01
N SER A 155 6.21 6.43 -16.42
CA SER A 155 6.91 7.68 -16.73
C SER A 155 8.39 7.58 -16.34
N VAL A 156 9.20 8.44 -16.91
CA VAL A 156 10.56 8.70 -16.40
C VAL A 156 10.44 9.13 -14.94
N VAL A 157 11.36 8.69 -14.10
CA VAL A 157 11.36 9.06 -12.68
C VAL A 157 11.60 10.55 -12.49
N GLU A 158 10.80 11.17 -11.64
CA GLU A 158 10.87 12.59 -11.32
C GLU A 158 11.11 12.79 -9.82
N ARG A 159 11.88 13.82 -9.45
CA ARG A 159 11.99 14.28 -8.07
C ARG A 159 10.87 15.28 -7.80
N SER A 160 10.11 15.07 -6.74
CA SER A 160 8.92 15.85 -6.43
C SER A 160 8.83 16.19 -4.95
N TYR A 161 8.17 17.31 -4.64
CA TYR A 161 7.77 17.64 -3.29
C TYR A 161 6.38 17.08 -3.00
N ILE A 162 6.26 16.43 -1.85
CA ILE A 162 4.99 15.90 -1.36
C ILE A 162 4.39 16.93 -0.41
N LEU A 163 3.16 17.34 -0.68
CA LEU A 163 2.43 18.25 0.19
C LEU A 163 2.23 17.62 1.58
N SER A 164 2.49 18.39 2.61
CA SER A 164 2.24 17.93 3.98
C SER A 164 0.74 17.68 4.18
N PRO A 165 0.36 16.59 4.84
CA PRO A 165 -1.04 16.32 5.14
C PRO A 165 -1.58 17.32 6.15
N GLN A 166 -2.87 17.65 6.06
CA GLN A 166 -3.61 18.41 7.06
C GLN A 166 -4.07 17.48 8.20
N SER A 167 -3.11 16.87 8.90
CA SER A 167 -3.36 15.93 9.98
C SER A 167 -2.44 16.20 11.17
N SER A 168 -2.83 15.75 12.36
CA SER A 168 -1.99 15.72 13.55
C SER A 168 -1.22 14.41 13.66
N PHE A 169 -0.05 14.45 14.31
CA PHE A 169 0.66 13.24 14.76
C PHE A 169 0.12 12.70 16.09
N ASP A 170 -0.77 13.44 16.74
CA ASP A 170 -1.35 13.02 18.00
C ASP A 170 -2.28 11.82 17.81
N LEU A 171 -2.15 10.84 18.67
CA LEU A 171 -3.05 9.70 18.72
C LEU A 171 -4.38 10.14 19.33
N LEU A 172 -5.48 9.65 18.75
CA LEU A 172 -6.79 9.80 19.36
C LEU A 172 -6.81 9.10 20.71
N ASN A 173 -7.31 9.78 21.74
CA ASN A 173 -7.56 9.14 23.02
C ASN A 173 -8.81 8.23 22.95
N GLU A 174 -8.99 7.39 23.99
CA GLU A 174 -10.08 6.41 23.99
C GLU A 174 -11.47 7.04 23.85
N SER A 175 -11.69 8.21 24.45
CA SER A 175 -12.97 8.92 24.38
C SER A 175 -13.25 9.45 22.96
N GLU A 176 -12.26 9.96 22.28
CA GLU A 176 -12.34 10.41 20.88
C GLU A 176 -12.60 9.23 19.94
N GLN A 177 -11.89 8.11 20.13
CA GLN A 177 -12.13 6.89 19.37
C GLN A 177 -13.55 6.37 19.56
N LEU A 178 -14.04 6.33 20.81
CA LEU A 178 -15.39 5.91 21.12
C LEU A 178 -16.44 6.83 20.50
N ALA A 179 -16.21 8.14 20.54
CA ALA A 179 -17.10 9.13 19.91
C ALA A 179 -17.19 8.91 18.39
N LEU A 180 -16.06 8.67 17.71
CA LEU A 180 -16.05 8.36 16.28
C LEU A 180 -16.79 7.05 15.97
N ILE A 181 -16.58 6.00 16.75
CA ILE A 181 -17.27 4.71 16.57
C ILE A 181 -18.76 4.89 16.75
N THR A 182 -19.17 5.63 17.78
CA THR A 182 -20.60 5.85 18.11
C THR A 182 -21.29 6.72 17.05
N SER A 183 -20.58 7.70 16.48
CA SER A 183 -21.12 8.56 15.41
C SER A 183 -21.17 7.89 14.04
N SER A 184 -20.58 6.71 13.90
CA SER A 184 -20.59 5.97 12.63
C SER A 184 -22.01 5.58 12.22
N PRO A 185 -22.43 5.80 10.97
CA PRO A 185 -23.75 5.35 10.49
C PRO A 185 -23.92 3.82 10.55
N PHE A 186 -22.83 3.09 10.74
CA PHE A 186 -22.81 1.63 10.86
C PHE A 186 -22.78 1.14 12.31
N HIS A 187 -22.70 2.04 13.29
CA HIS A 187 -22.57 1.67 14.71
C HIS A 187 -23.66 0.70 15.16
N GLN A 188 -24.93 1.02 14.90
CA GLN A 188 -26.05 0.17 15.32
C GLN A 188 -25.99 -1.25 14.74
N LYS A 189 -25.44 -1.40 13.53
CA LYS A 189 -25.35 -2.69 12.85
C LYS A 189 -24.20 -3.55 13.33
N TYR A 190 -23.06 -2.94 13.68
CA TYR A 190 -21.79 -3.66 13.91
C TYR A 190 -21.24 -3.50 15.34
N ALA A 191 -21.88 -2.72 16.20
CA ALA A 191 -21.45 -2.56 17.60
C ALA A 191 -21.75 -3.78 18.48
N VAL A 192 -22.67 -4.64 18.03
CA VAL A 192 -23.02 -5.86 18.77
C VAL A 192 -21.86 -6.86 18.61
N ARG A 193 -21.23 -7.23 19.73
CA ARG A 193 -20.26 -8.33 19.74
C ARG A 193 -20.98 -9.62 19.33
N VAL A 194 -20.43 -10.30 18.36
CA VAL A 194 -20.76 -11.69 18.05
C VAL A 194 -19.85 -12.52 18.93
N ASP A 195 -20.41 -13.15 19.97
CA ASP A 195 -19.73 -14.08 20.84
C ASP A 195 -19.39 -15.38 20.09
#